data_695b0d48ae919b64ba7f8a593e80e6e5
#
_entry.id   695b0d48ae919b64ba7f8a593e80e6e5
#
_cell.length_a   1.000
_cell.length_b   1.000
_cell.length_c   1.000
_cell.angle_alpha   90.00
_cell.angle_beta   90.00
_cell.angle_gamma   90.00
#
_symmetry.space_group_name_H-M   'P 1'
#
loop_
_entity.id
_entity.type
_entity.pdbx_description
1 polymer ?
#
loop_
_entity_poly.entity_id
_entity_poly.type
_entity_poly.pdbx_seq_one_letter_code
_entity_poly.pdbx_strand_id
1 'polypeptide(L)'
;VIGAIPALLALVIRARMKEPERWQKMKDSGALDRHSVFTYGELFRDPRWRRNAIVGMLLVCSGVIGLWGIGFFTPELIRTVLSKTYAAQGMTKEQIGPLVDKWASWGLLTLQVGAFFGMLSASWVAARLGRRKAFAIAFSTALIATACAFQFYTNASQTFWLIPIMGFFQLAVFAVYAIYLPELFPTHLRSTGTSFCYNVGRFLAAAGVPVIGMLKTEVFAHHPEPMRPAALVMCCVFLLGLIVLPFAPETKDKPLPEDERSFAH
;
A
#
# COMPACT_ATOMS: atom_id res chain seq x y z
N VAL A 1 9.35 20.46 15.74
CA VAL A 1 8.88 20.16 17.12
C VAL A 1 7.55 19.42 17.06
N ILE A 2 6.51 19.91 16.32
CA ILE A 2 5.19 19.27 16.24
C ILE A 2 5.26 17.81 15.72
N GLY A 3 6.13 17.52 14.76
CA GLY A 3 6.34 16.17 14.23
C GLY A 3 6.92 15.16 15.21
N ALA A 4 7.47 15.59 16.36
CA ALA A 4 8.00 14.70 17.39
C ALA A 4 6.95 14.26 18.43
N ILE A 5 5.77 14.93 18.48
CA ILE A 5 4.70 14.58 19.43
C ILE A 5 4.25 13.12 19.34
N PRO A 6 4.09 12.51 18.12
CA PRO A 6 3.75 11.10 18.01
C PRO A 6 4.78 10.16 18.64
N ALA A 7 6.08 10.54 18.68
CA ALA A 7 7.11 9.74 19.32
C ALA A 7 6.93 9.67 20.85
N LEU A 8 6.47 10.75 21.49
CA LEU A 8 6.12 10.76 22.92
C LEU A 8 4.91 9.85 23.20
N LEU A 9 3.93 9.84 22.30
CA LEU A 9 2.78 8.93 22.42
C LEU A 9 3.23 7.46 22.37
N ALA A 10 4.22 7.12 21.54
CA ALA A 10 4.77 5.77 21.47
C ALA A 10 5.37 5.31 22.81
N LEU A 11 6.03 6.22 23.56
CA LEU A 11 6.55 5.91 24.90
C LEU A 11 5.43 5.60 25.89
N VAL A 12 4.33 6.39 25.86
CA VAL A 12 3.17 6.17 26.73
C VAL A 12 2.47 4.86 26.38
N ILE A 13 2.30 4.56 25.10
CA ILE A 13 1.71 3.30 24.62
C ILE A 13 2.56 2.12 25.10
N ARG A 14 3.88 2.16 24.91
CA ARG A 14 4.81 1.10 25.34
C ARG A 14 4.77 0.85 26.83
N ALA A 15 4.63 1.91 27.64
CA ALA A 15 4.53 1.79 29.10
C ALA A 15 3.21 1.18 29.60
N ARG A 16 2.12 1.30 28.82
CA ARG A 16 0.76 0.87 29.23
C ARG A 16 0.28 -0.38 28.53
N MET A 17 0.85 -0.77 27.40
CA MET A 17 0.44 -1.98 26.66
C MET A 17 1.02 -3.22 27.34
N LYS A 18 0.13 -4.15 27.68
CA LYS A 18 0.50 -5.52 28.05
C LYS A 18 0.74 -6.33 26.79
N GLU A 19 1.71 -7.22 26.84
CA GLU A 19 1.95 -8.16 25.74
C GLU A 19 0.73 -9.09 25.55
N PRO A 20 0.42 -9.48 24.29
CA PRO A 20 -0.70 -10.37 24.00
C PRO A 20 -0.56 -11.69 24.81
N GLU A 21 -1.67 -12.19 25.35
CA GLU A 21 -1.68 -13.41 26.17
C GLU A 21 -1.04 -14.63 25.48
N ARG A 22 -1.21 -14.74 24.16
CA ARG A 22 -0.59 -15.82 23.36
C ARG A 22 0.94 -15.72 23.35
N TRP A 23 1.48 -14.51 23.30
CA TRP A 23 2.92 -14.26 23.36
C TRP A 23 3.46 -14.61 24.76
N GLN A 24 2.76 -14.22 25.82
CA GLN A 24 3.14 -14.55 27.18
C GLN A 24 3.16 -16.07 27.40
N LYS A 25 2.13 -16.79 26.96
CA LYS A 25 2.07 -18.26 27.04
C LYS A 25 3.23 -18.93 26.32
N MET A 26 3.63 -18.43 25.15
CA MET A 26 4.77 -18.97 24.40
C MET A 26 6.10 -18.65 25.09
N LYS A 27 6.22 -17.49 25.72
CA LYS A 27 7.39 -17.11 26.52
C LYS A 27 7.52 -17.99 27.76
N ASP A 28 6.43 -18.16 28.49
CA ASP A 28 6.41 -18.97 29.71
C ASP A 28 6.64 -20.47 29.45
N SER A 29 6.27 -20.96 28.28
CA SER A 29 6.55 -22.34 27.85
C SER A 29 7.98 -22.57 27.32
N GLY A 30 8.83 -21.54 27.28
CA GLY A 30 10.20 -21.62 26.74
C GLY A 30 10.26 -21.89 25.22
N ALA A 31 9.12 -21.80 24.53
CA ALA A 31 9.06 -22.02 23.08
C ALA A 31 9.76 -20.93 22.28
N LEU A 32 9.86 -19.71 22.84
CA LEU A 32 10.53 -18.58 22.19
C LEU A 32 12.06 -18.72 22.18
N ASP A 33 12.67 -19.25 23.21
CA ASP A 33 14.13 -19.36 23.31
C ASP A 33 14.73 -20.33 22.30
N ARG A 34 13.93 -21.31 21.82
CA ARG A 34 14.34 -22.26 20.79
C ARG A 34 14.26 -21.69 19.37
N HIS A 35 13.55 -20.58 19.13
CA HIS A 35 13.25 -20.04 17.80
C HIS A 35 13.91 -18.69 17.50
N SER A 36 14.63 -18.06 18.46
CA SER A 36 14.97 -16.65 18.37
C SER A 36 16.05 -16.26 17.33
N VAL A 37 16.84 -17.21 16.80
CA VAL A 37 18.04 -16.87 16.00
C VAL A 37 17.91 -17.17 14.51
N PHE A 38 16.97 -18.03 14.05
CA PHE A 38 16.88 -18.47 12.66
C PHE A 38 15.51 -18.32 12.00
N THR A 39 14.73 -17.33 12.37
CA THR A 39 13.33 -17.15 11.92
C THR A 39 13.20 -17.01 10.39
N TYR A 40 14.16 -16.36 9.71
CA TYR A 40 14.17 -16.31 8.24
C TYR A 40 14.49 -17.65 7.61
N GLY A 41 15.44 -18.40 8.17
CA GLY A 41 15.75 -19.76 7.69
C GLY A 41 14.53 -20.68 7.79
N GLU A 42 13.79 -20.61 8.87
CA GLU A 42 12.57 -21.39 9.08
C GLU A 42 11.44 -20.95 8.12
N LEU A 43 11.27 -19.65 7.87
CA LEU A 43 10.31 -19.10 6.93
C LEU A 43 10.48 -19.67 5.51
N PHE A 44 11.73 -19.87 5.07
CA PHE A 44 12.02 -20.35 3.71
C PHE A 44 12.26 -21.85 3.61
N ARG A 45 12.56 -22.54 4.71
CA ARG A 45 12.79 -23.98 4.74
C ARG A 45 11.51 -24.77 4.54
N ASP A 46 10.40 -24.32 5.14
CA ASP A 46 9.10 -24.95 4.97
C ASP A 46 8.45 -24.49 3.66
N PRO A 47 8.11 -25.41 2.74
CA PRO A 47 7.49 -25.07 1.46
C PRO A 47 6.18 -24.28 1.60
N ARG A 48 5.40 -24.52 2.66
CA ARG A 48 4.13 -23.83 2.94
C ARG A 48 4.38 -22.36 3.27
N TRP A 49 5.27 -22.10 4.22
CA TRP A 49 5.56 -20.72 4.65
C TRP A 49 6.32 -19.94 3.58
N ARG A 50 7.22 -20.60 2.87
CA ARG A 50 7.91 -20.02 1.70
C ARG A 50 6.92 -19.57 0.63
N ARG A 51 5.93 -20.43 0.27
CA ARG A 51 4.88 -20.06 -0.69
C ARG A 51 4.08 -18.87 -0.20
N ASN A 52 3.64 -18.86 1.06
CA ASN A 52 2.89 -17.77 1.65
C ASN A 52 3.69 -16.47 1.68
N ALA A 53 4.99 -16.53 1.99
CA ALA A 53 5.88 -15.37 1.97
C ALA A 53 6.04 -14.78 0.57
N ILE A 54 6.27 -15.62 -0.45
CA ILE A 54 6.40 -15.17 -1.84
C ILE A 54 5.09 -14.56 -2.34
N VAL A 55 3.96 -15.24 -2.15
CA VAL A 55 2.65 -14.74 -2.56
C VAL A 55 2.31 -13.43 -1.84
N GLY A 56 2.48 -13.37 -0.52
CA GLY A 56 2.25 -12.16 0.26
C GLY A 56 3.14 -11.01 -0.19
N MET A 57 4.44 -11.27 -0.43
CA MET A 57 5.38 -10.28 -0.95
C MET A 57 4.94 -9.72 -2.32
N LEU A 58 4.56 -10.59 -3.27
CA LEU A 58 4.14 -10.16 -4.61
C LEU A 58 2.84 -9.34 -4.57
N LEU A 59 1.89 -9.71 -3.72
CA LEU A 59 0.68 -8.92 -3.48
C LEU A 59 1.05 -7.53 -2.93
N VAL A 60 1.94 -7.48 -1.94
CA VAL A 60 2.39 -6.20 -1.35
C VAL A 60 3.14 -5.36 -2.38
N CYS A 61 4.03 -5.95 -3.18
CA CYS A 61 4.73 -5.25 -4.26
C CYS A 61 3.75 -4.50 -5.17
N SER A 62 2.67 -5.18 -5.59
CA SER A 62 1.66 -4.58 -6.46
C SER A 62 1.05 -3.31 -5.87
N GLY A 63 0.56 -3.34 -4.64
CA GLY A 63 -0.08 -2.17 -4.04
C GLY A 63 0.91 -1.09 -3.61
N VAL A 64 2.10 -1.47 -3.11
CA VAL A 64 3.11 -0.51 -2.67
C VAL A 64 3.72 0.24 -3.86
N ILE A 65 4.00 -0.42 -4.99
CA ILE A 65 4.41 0.24 -6.23
C ILE A 65 3.28 1.14 -6.75
N GLY A 66 2.02 0.68 -6.68
CA GLY A 66 0.85 1.49 -7.07
C GLY A 66 0.73 2.78 -6.27
N LEU A 67 0.94 2.73 -4.96
CA LEU A 67 0.86 3.92 -4.10
C LEU A 67 2.11 4.81 -4.22
N TRP A 68 3.30 4.23 -3.99
CA TRP A 68 4.54 5.00 -3.92
C TRP A 68 5.16 5.27 -5.30
N GLY A 69 4.96 4.37 -6.26
CA GLY A 69 5.46 4.56 -7.63
C GLY A 69 4.56 5.43 -8.50
N ILE A 70 3.26 5.55 -8.21
CA ILE A 70 2.31 6.33 -9.01
C ILE A 70 1.64 7.40 -8.16
N GLY A 71 0.97 7.03 -7.07
CA GLY A 71 0.20 7.95 -6.22
C GLY A 71 1.07 9.07 -5.64
N PHE A 72 2.35 8.83 -5.39
CA PHE A 72 3.32 9.82 -4.96
C PHE A 72 3.46 10.99 -5.95
N PHE A 73 3.20 10.77 -7.24
CA PHE A 73 3.25 11.79 -8.28
C PHE A 73 1.96 12.61 -8.44
N THR A 74 0.96 12.39 -7.59
CA THR A 74 -0.29 13.17 -7.61
C THR A 74 -0.06 14.70 -7.48
N PRO A 75 0.81 15.20 -6.60
CA PRO A 75 1.11 16.64 -6.54
C PRO A 75 1.74 17.16 -7.83
N GLU A 76 2.60 16.36 -8.48
CA GLU A 76 3.23 16.74 -9.76
C GLU A 76 2.18 16.80 -10.88
N LEU A 77 1.26 15.84 -10.93
CA LEU A 77 0.13 15.88 -11.86
C LEU A 77 -0.68 17.18 -11.71
N ILE A 78 -1.07 17.51 -10.47
CA ILE A 78 -1.85 18.70 -10.17
C ILE A 78 -1.10 19.97 -10.61
N ARG A 79 0.18 20.10 -10.22
CA ARG A 79 1.01 21.26 -10.62
C ARG A 79 1.13 21.37 -12.12
N THR A 80 1.43 20.28 -12.81
CA THR A 80 1.64 20.28 -14.26
C THR A 80 0.38 20.70 -15.01
N VAL A 81 -0.76 20.10 -14.68
CA VAL A 81 -2.03 20.40 -15.34
C VAL A 81 -2.49 21.81 -15.05
N LEU A 82 -2.51 22.22 -13.79
CA LEU A 82 -3.01 23.55 -13.42
C LEU A 82 -2.07 24.68 -13.84
N SER A 83 -0.75 24.45 -13.89
CA SER A 83 0.18 25.45 -14.45
C SER A 83 -0.13 25.76 -15.91
N LYS A 84 -0.42 24.74 -16.74
CA LYS A 84 -0.83 24.92 -18.12
C LYS A 84 -2.15 25.69 -18.22
N THR A 85 -3.12 25.32 -17.40
CA THR A 85 -4.44 25.95 -17.36
C THR A 85 -4.36 27.44 -17.00
N TYR A 86 -3.59 27.78 -15.95
CA TYR A 86 -3.45 29.19 -15.51
C TYR A 86 -2.57 30.01 -16.45
N ALA A 87 -1.54 29.40 -17.09
CA ALA A 87 -0.76 30.07 -18.10
C ALA A 87 -1.62 30.41 -19.34
N ALA A 88 -2.53 29.53 -19.75
CA ALA A 88 -3.50 29.81 -20.84
C ALA A 88 -4.49 30.95 -20.47
N GLN A 89 -4.71 31.20 -19.19
CA GLN A 89 -5.51 32.34 -18.69
C GLN A 89 -4.72 33.65 -18.61
N GLY A 90 -3.45 33.67 -19.02
CA GLY A 90 -2.60 34.87 -19.04
C GLY A 90 -1.93 35.19 -17.69
N MET A 91 -1.93 34.28 -16.72
CA MET A 91 -1.26 34.48 -15.43
C MET A 91 0.27 34.41 -15.58
N THR A 92 0.98 35.22 -14.82
CA THR A 92 2.44 35.17 -14.77
C THR A 92 2.96 33.97 -13.96
N LYS A 93 4.21 33.54 -14.23
CA LYS A 93 4.82 32.42 -13.49
C LYS A 93 4.88 32.64 -11.98
N GLU A 94 5.06 33.89 -11.56
CA GLU A 94 5.10 34.30 -10.15
C GLU A 94 3.74 34.12 -9.44
N GLN A 95 2.65 34.30 -10.17
CA GLN A 95 1.28 34.09 -9.67
C GLN A 95 0.89 32.60 -9.66
N ILE A 96 1.34 31.85 -10.68
CA ILE A 96 1.01 30.44 -10.86
C ILE A 96 1.65 29.59 -9.76
N GLY A 97 2.93 29.79 -9.42
CA GLY A 97 3.68 28.97 -8.49
C GLY A 97 2.96 28.73 -7.16
N PRO A 98 2.69 29.80 -6.36
CA PRO A 98 1.99 29.64 -5.07
C PRO A 98 0.58 29.04 -5.19
N LEU A 99 -0.10 29.33 -6.31
CA LEU A 99 -1.46 28.84 -6.54
C LEU A 99 -1.49 27.32 -6.78
N VAL A 100 -0.60 26.80 -7.62
CA VAL A 100 -0.53 25.36 -7.89
C VAL A 100 0.01 24.57 -6.71
N ASP A 101 0.90 25.14 -5.90
CA ASP A 101 1.36 24.53 -4.66
C ASP A 101 0.24 24.41 -3.62
N LYS A 102 -0.62 25.43 -3.54
CA LYS A 102 -1.84 25.37 -2.73
C LYS A 102 -2.76 24.22 -3.19
N TRP A 103 -2.99 24.10 -4.50
CA TRP A 103 -3.83 23.02 -5.04
C TRP A 103 -3.21 21.63 -4.87
N ALA A 104 -1.88 21.50 -5.00
CA ALA A 104 -1.19 20.26 -4.71
C ALA A 104 -1.32 19.84 -3.24
N SER A 105 -1.26 20.82 -2.32
CA SER A 105 -1.48 20.59 -0.89
C SER A 105 -2.91 20.15 -0.58
N TRP A 106 -3.91 20.80 -1.17
CA TRP A 106 -5.30 20.35 -1.09
C TRP A 106 -5.48 18.94 -1.66
N GLY A 107 -4.80 18.64 -2.79
CA GLY A 107 -4.82 17.30 -3.38
C GLY A 107 -4.33 16.22 -2.40
N LEU A 108 -3.24 16.47 -1.68
CA LEU A 108 -2.77 15.54 -0.66
C LEU A 108 -3.77 15.38 0.50
N LEU A 109 -4.36 16.47 0.96
CA LEU A 109 -5.37 16.42 2.04
C LEU A 109 -6.61 15.62 1.62
N THR A 110 -7.17 15.92 0.45
CA THR A 110 -8.38 15.25 -0.04
C THR A 110 -8.11 13.77 -0.36
N LEU A 111 -6.91 13.45 -0.85
CA LEU A 111 -6.46 12.06 -1.03
C LEU A 111 -6.48 11.29 0.28
N GLN A 112 -5.97 11.89 1.37
CA GLN A 112 -5.96 11.26 2.69
C GLN A 112 -7.35 11.10 3.30
N VAL A 113 -8.26 12.05 3.04
CA VAL A 113 -9.67 11.90 3.43
C VAL A 113 -10.30 10.70 2.71
N GLY A 114 -10.10 10.59 1.41
CA GLY A 114 -10.55 9.42 0.65
C GLY A 114 -9.95 8.12 1.17
N ALA A 115 -8.63 8.12 1.43
CA ALA A 115 -7.90 6.99 1.97
C ALA A 115 -8.48 6.47 3.29
N PHE A 116 -8.82 7.37 4.21
CA PHE A 116 -9.43 7.02 5.50
C PHE A 116 -10.72 6.20 5.31
N PHE A 117 -11.65 6.68 4.49
CA PHE A 117 -12.90 5.97 4.22
C PHE A 117 -12.67 4.68 3.42
N GLY A 118 -11.68 4.68 2.51
CA GLY A 118 -11.27 3.50 1.74
C GLY A 118 -10.80 2.37 2.62
N MET A 119 -9.93 2.66 3.59
CA MET A 119 -9.43 1.67 4.54
C MET A 119 -10.53 1.08 5.42
N LEU A 120 -11.45 1.90 5.92
CA LEU A 120 -12.60 1.42 6.70
C LEU A 120 -13.51 0.51 5.87
N SER A 121 -13.84 0.93 4.66
CA SER A 121 -14.70 0.17 3.76
C SER A 121 -14.07 -1.17 3.36
N ALA A 122 -12.78 -1.19 3.04
CA ALA A 122 -12.07 -2.40 2.67
C ALA A 122 -11.97 -3.41 3.81
N SER A 123 -11.81 -2.95 5.05
CA SER A 123 -11.81 -3.81 6.23
C SER A 123 -13.17 -4.52 6.39
N TRP A 124 -14.26 -3.78 6.18
CA TRP A 124 -15.62 -4.34 6.22
C TRP A 124 -15.86 -5.33 5.06
N VAL A 125 -15.41 -4.99 3.83
CA VAL A 125 -15.51 -5.89 2.66
C VAL A 125 -14.73 -7.17 2.90
N ALA A 126 -13.50 -7.07 3.41
CA ALA A 126 -12.66 -8.23 3.72
C ALA A 126 -13.27 -9.15 4.78
N ALA A 127 -13.94 -8.57 5.78
CA ALA A 127 -14.63 -9.35 6.81
C ALA A 127 -15.85 -10.10 6.24
N ARG A 128 -16.60 -9.48 5.31
CA ARG A 128 -17.82 -10.08 4.75
C ARG A 128 -17.58 -11.02 3.57
N LEU A 129 -16.79 -10.60 2.58
CA LEU A 129 -16.62 -11.32 1.32
C LEU A 129 -15.42 -12.28 1.30
N GLY A 130 -14.51 -12.17 2.29
CA GLY A 130 -13.24 -12.88 2.32
C GLY A 130 -12.10 -12.08 1.73
N ARG A 131 -10.86 -12.54 2.04
CA ARG A 131 -9.65 -11.75 1.73
C ARG A 131 -9.33 -11.72 0.25
N ARG A 132 -9.49 -12.86 -0.44
CA ARG A 132 -9.24 -12.93 -1.89
C ARG A 132 -10.18 -12.04 -2.70
N LYS A 133 -11.50 -12.07 -2.40
CA LYS A 133 -12.47 -11.21 -3.08
C LYS A 133 -12.23 -9.74 -2.77
N ALA A 134 -11.89 -9.41 -1.52
CA ALA A 134 -11.55 -8.04 -1.12
C ALA A 134 -10.34 -7.52 -1.90
N PHE A 135 -9.27 -8.31 -2.05
CA PHE A 135 -8.13 -7.95 -2.89
C PHE A 135 -8.50 -7.79 -4.35
N ALA A 136 -9.31 -8.70 -4.92
CA ALA A 136 -9.74 -8.57 -6.31
C ALA A 136 -10.46 -7.24 -6.56
N ILE A 137 -11.40 -6.89 -5.69
CA ILE A 137 -12.12 -5.62 -5.76
C ILE A 137 -11.13 -4.45 -5.58
N ALA A 138 -10.29 -4.49 -4.54
CA ALA A 138 -9.36 -3.40 -4.22
C ALA A 138 -8.36 -3.15 -5.35
N PHE A 139 -7.71 -4.18 -5.90
CA PHE A 139 -6.78 -4.02 -7.02
C PHE A 139 -7.45 -3.52 -8.29
N SER A 140 -8.61 -4.08 -8.65
CA SER A 140 -9.34 -3.65 -9.85
C SER A 140 -9.81 -2.20 -9.73
N THR A 141 -10.37 -1.81 -8.59
CA THR A 141 -10.85 -0.44 -8.39
C THR A 141 -9.69 0.55 -8.23
N ALA A 142 -8.58 0.17 -7.59
CA ALA A 142 -7.37 1.00 -7.50
C ALA A 142 -6.76 1.25 -8.88
N LEU A 143 -6.68 0.22 -9.74
CA LEU A 143 -6.23 0.36 -11.12
C LEU A 143 -7.09 1.37 -11.88
N ILE A 144 -8.41 1.17 -11.87
CA ILE A 144 -9.35 2.03 -12.61
C ILE A 144 -9.30 3.46 -12.07
N ALA A 145 -9.40 3.65 -10.75
CA ALA A 145 -9.45 4.98 -10.15
C ALA A 145 -8.13 5.75 -10.37
N THR A 146 -6.98 5.07 -10.26
CA THR A 146 -5.68 5.70 -10.51
C THR A 146 -5.52 6.07 -11.97
N ALA A 147 -5.84 5.14 -12.89
CA ALA A 147 -5.79 5.42 -14.32
C ALA A 147 -6.72 6.59 -14.70
N CYS A 148 -7.95 6.59 -14.20
CA CYS A 148 -8.91 7.68 -14.43
C CYS A 148 -8.39 9.01 -13.89
N ALA A 149 -7.82 9.02 -12.66
CA ALA A 149 -7.31 10.25 -12.07
C ALA A 149 -6.19 10.85 -12.93
N PHE A 150 -5.22 10.05 -13.36
CA PHE A 150 -4.11 10.55 -14.18
C PHE A 150 -4.52 10.92 -15.60
N GLN A 151 -5.55 10.28 -16.18
CA GLN A 151 -6.01 10.60 -17.53
C GLN A 151 -6.97 11.77 -17.58
N PHE A 152 -7.87 11.89 -16.62
CA PHE A 152 -8.99 12.83 -16.71
C PHE A 152 -8.87 14.04 -15.79
N TYR A 153 -7.78 14.17 -15.01
CA TYR A 153 -7.55 15.37 -14.22
C TYR A 153 -7.20 16.55 -15.14
N THR A 154 -8.07 17.56 -15.18
CA THR A 154 -7.96 18.72 -16.09
C THR A 154 -8.17 20.06 -15.40
N ASN A 155 -8.83 20.10 -14.23
CA ASN A 155 -9.15 21.35 -13.56
C ASN A 155 -9.11 21.21 -12.02
N ALA A 156 -9.02 22.36 -11.36
CA ALA A 156 -8.87 22.46 -9.91
C ALA A 156 -10.05 21.84 -9.11
N SER A 157 -11.28 21.90 -9.63
CA SER A 157 -12.45 21.33 -8.92
C SER A 157 -12.35 19.82 -8.75
N GLN A 158 -11.68 19.14 -9.66
CA GLN A 158 -11.45 17.69 -9.60
C GLN A 158 -10.58 17.26 -8.41
N THR A 159 -9.82 18.18 -7.82
CA THR A 159 -9.07 17.94 -6.58
C THR A 159 -9.98 17.51 -5.43
N PHE A 160 -11.25 17.91 -5.44
CA PHE A 160 -12.19 17.61 -4.35
C PHE A 160 -13.05 16.36 -4.57
N TRP A 161 -13.06 15.77 -5.75
CA TRP A 161 -13.83 14.54 -5.99
C TRP A 161 -13.03 13.44 -6.65
N LEU A 162 -12.19 13.73 -7.65
CA LEU A 162 -11.42 12.72 -8.37
C LEU A 162 -10.24 12.19 -7.55
N ILE A 163 -9.52 13.10 -6.90
CA ILE A 163 -8.36 12.75 -6.06
C ILE A 163 -8.77 11.94 -4.81
N PRO A 164 -9.80 12.33 -4.03
CA PRO A 164 -10.23 11.48 -2.92
C PRO A 164 -10.78 10.11 -3.35
N ILE A 165 -11.44 10.00 -4.51
CA ILE A 165 -11.85 8.70 -5.07
C ILE A 165 -10.62 7.83 -5.34
N MET A 166 -9.56 8.38 -5.93
CA MET A 166 -8.31 7.67 -6.14
C MET A 166 -7.70 7.24 -4.80
N GLY A 167 -7.63 8.15 -3.82
CA GLY A 167 -7.12 7.84 -2.48
C GLY A 167 -7.90 6.73 -1.79
N PHE A 168 -9.23 6.77 -1.89
CA PHE A 168 -10.13 5.74 -1.36
C PHE A 168 -9.75 4.35 -1.86
N PHE A 169 -9.63 4.16 -3.16
CA PHE A 169 -9.35 2.84 -3.72
C PHE A 169 -7.89 2.41 -3.58
N GLN A 170 -6.92 3.32 -3.66
CA GLN A 170 -5.52 2.99 -3.47
C GLN A 170 -5.23 2.49 -2.03
N LEU A 171 -5.72 3.20 -1.03
CA LEU A 171 -5.47 2.85 0.36
C LEU A 171 -6.36 1.69 0.86
N ALA A 172 -7.47 1.41 0.19
CA ALA A 172 -8.28 0.21 0.42
C ALA A 172 -7.44 -1.08 0.37
N VAL A 173 -6.50 -1.17 -0.57
CA VAL A 173 -5.58 -2.32 -0.71
C VAL A 173 -4.75 -2.54 0.56
N PHE A 174 -4.29 -1.45 1.19
CA PHE A 174 -3.44 -1.52 2.39
C PHE A 174 -4.19 -2.01 3.62
N ALA A 175 -5.47 -1.69 3.75
CA ALA A 175 -6.30 -2.24 4.82
C ALA A 175 -6.42 -3.77 4.73
N VAL A 176 -6.54 -4.30 3.52
CA VAL A 176 -6.59 -5.75 3.32
C VAL A 176 -5.24 -6.41 3.67
N TYR A 177 -4.09 -5.76 3.37
CA TYR A 177 -2.77 -6.27 3.80
C TYR A 177 -2.65 -6.35 5.31
N ALA A 178 -3.11 -5.34 6.04
CA ALA A 178 -3.01 -5.30 7.49
C ALA A 178 -3.75 -6.48 8.16
N ILE A 179 -4.82 -6.98 7.53
CA ILE A 179 -5.57 -8.14 8.00
C ILE A 179 -4.93 -9.43 7.50
N TYR A 180 -4.63 -9.51 6.21
CA TYR A 180 -4.26 -10.75 5.53
C TYR A 180 -2.87 -11.25 5.85
N LEU A 181 -1.86 -10.36 5.86
CA LEU A 181 -0.47 -10.80 6.06
C LEU A 181 -0.25 -11.50 7.41
N PRO A 182 -0.79 -11.02 8.54
CA PRO A 182 -0.68 -11.74 9.80
C PRO A 182 -1.39 -13.10 9.81
N GLU A 183 -2.43 -13.27 8.98
CA GLU A 183 -3.18 -14.53 8.89
C GLU A 183 -2.45 -15.63 8.10
N LEU A 184 -1.40 -15.25 7.34
CA LEU A 184 -0.61 -16.19 6.53
C LEU A 184 0.37 -17.04 7.34
N PHE A 185 0.74 -16.60 8.54
CA PHE A 185 1.86 -17.15 9.29
C PHE A 185 1.46 -17.57 10.71
N PRO A 186 2.09 -18.64 11.23
CA PRO A 186 1.90 -19.07 12.61
C PRO A 186 2.46 -18.01 13.58
N THR A 187 2.07 -18.08 14.83
CA THR A 187 2.35 -17.02 15.82
C THR A 187 3.84 -16.68 15.94
N HIS A 188 4.73 -17.68 15.90
CA HIS A 188 6.19 -17.47 16.02
C HIS A 188 6.82 -16.87 14.76
N LEU A 189 6.28 -17.12 13.54
CA LEU A 189 6.76 -16.56 12.27
C LEU A 189 6.00 -15.29 11.84
N ARG A 190 4.89 -14.94 12.49
CA ARG A 190 3.98 -13.88 12.06
C ARG A 190 4.66 -12.54 11.88
N SER A 191 5.42 -12.12 12.87
CA SER A 191 6.14 -10.84 12.79
C SER A 191 7.17 -10.84 11.66
N THR A 192 7.98 -11.90 11.56
CA THR A 192 9.03 -12.04 10.54
C THR A 192 8.44 -12.16 9.14
N GLY A 193 7.42 -13.00 8.94
CA GLY A 193 6.78 -13.19 7.64
C GLY A 193 6.07 -11.93 7.16
N THR A 194 5.31 -11.26 8.04
CA THR A 194 4.64 -10.00 7.71
C THR A 194 5.65 -8.90 7.37
N SER A 195 6.69 -8.74 8.19
CA SER A 195 7.75 -7.76 7.96
C SER A 195 8.52 -8.05 6.68
N PHE A 196 8.82 -9.32 6.38
CA PHE A 196 9.46 -9.73 5.13
C PHE A 196 8.60 -9.30 3.93
N CYS A 197 7.34 -9.71 3.88
CA CYS A 197 6.44 -9.37 2.76
C CYS A 197 6.36 -7.86 2.55
N TYR A 198 6.17 -7.10 3.63
CA TYR A 198 5.96 -5.67 3.53
C TYR A 198 7.23 -4.90 3.17
N ASN A 199 8.36 -5.21 3.82
CA ASN A 199 9.61 -4.48 3.59
C ASN A 199 10.25 -4.82 2.25
N VAL A 200 10.28 -6.09 1.83
CA VAL A 200 10.77 -6.45 0.50
C VAL A 200 9.90 -5.81 -0.57
N GLY A 201 8.56 -5.80 -0.40
CA GLY A 201 7.66 -5.07 -1.28
C GLY A 201 8.00 -3.58 -1.40
N ARG A 202 8.37 -2.94 -0.29
CA ARG A 202 8.80 -1.52 -0.28
C ARG A 202 10.14 -1.31 -0.98
N PHE A 203 11.11 -2.21 -0.81
CA PHE A 203 12.39 -2.14 -1.53
C PHE A 203 12.19 -2.22 -3.05
N LEU A 204 11.34 -3.14 -3.50
CA LEU A 204 11.01 -3.25 -4.93
C LEU A 204 10.22 -2.02 -5.42
N ALA A 205 9.36 -1.46 -4.59
CA ALA A 205 8.62 -0.24 -4.93
C ALA A 205 9.53 0.99 -5.08
N ALA A 206 10.66 1.03 -4.39
CA ALA A 206 11.64 2.11 -4.56
C ALA A 206 12.16 2.20 -6.00
N ALA A 207 12.20 1.08 -6.73
CA ALA A 207 12.52 1.06 -8.15
C ALA A 207 11.42 1.71 -9.03
N GLY A 208 10.19 1.85 -8.54
CA GLY A 208 9.09 2.45 -9.27
C GLY A 208 9.31 3.94 -9.59
N VAL A 209 9.99 4.67 -8.70
CA VAL A 209 10.26 6.11 -8.88
C VAL A 209 11.21 6.37 -10.08
N PRO A 210 12.37 5.73 -10.21
CA PRO A 210 13.19 5.89 -11.41
C PRO A 210 12.50 5.35 -12.67
N VAL A 211 11.69 4.30 -12.58
CA VAL A 211 10.96 3.75 -13.74
C VAL A 211 9.97 4.77 -14.30
N ILE A 212 9.15 5.43 -13.48
CA ILE A 212 8.25 6.47 -14.01
C ILE A 212 9.03 7.68 -14.56
N GLY A 213 10.18 8.01 -13.97
CA GLY A 213 11.09 9.02 -14.49
C GLY A 213 11.55 8.65 -15.90
N MET A 214 12.10 7.46 -16.09
CA MET A 214 12.55 6.95 -17.39
C MET A 214 11.41 6.88 -18.41
N LEU A 215 10.23 6.42 -18.02
CA LEU A 215 9.06 6.42 -18.90
C LEU A 215 8.72 7.83 -19.40
N LYS A 216 8.80 8.85 -18.54
CA LYS A 216 8.51 10.25 -18.90
C LYS A 216 9.58 10.85 -19.83
N THR A 217 10.86 10.59 -19.57
CA THR A 217 11.98 11.28 -20.24
C THR A 217 12.50 10.57 -21.47
N GLU A 218 12.30 9.25 -21.58
CA GLU A 218 12.82 8.45 -22.69
C GLU A 218 11.68 7.87 -23.54
N VAL A 219 10.77 7.12 -22.94
CA VAL A 219 9.72 6.40 -23.70
C VAL A 219 8.64 7.36 -24.22
N PHE A 220 8.17 8.27 -23.37
CA PHE A 220 7.10 9.21 -23.70
C PHE A 220 7.61 10.66 -23.83
N ALA A 221 8.92 10.86 -24.09
CA ALA A 221 9.53 12.19 -24.19
C ALA A 221 8.83 13.11 -25.22
N HIS A 222 8.34 12.55 -26.31
CA HIS A 222 7.65 13.28 -27.38
C HIS A 222 6.14 13.46 -27.18
N HIS A 223 5.59 12.87 -26.09
CA HIS A 223 4.15 13.03 -25.79
C HIS A 223 3.89 14.42 -25.18
N PRO A 224 2.81 15.13 -25.57
CA PRO A 224 2.48 16.45 -25.02
C PRO A 224 2.35 16.48 -23.50
N GLU A 225 1.97 15.36 -22.88
CA GLU A 225 1.83 15.15 -21.46
C GLU A 225 2.41 13.79 -21.04
N PRO A 226 3.75 13.67 -20.93
CA PRO A 226 4.43 12.38 -20.72
C PRO A 226 4.00 11.64 -19.45
N MET A 227 3.57 12.41 -18.44
CA MET A 227 3.13 11.86 -17.15
C MET A 227 1.90 10.95 -17.28
N ARG A 228 0.95 11.26 -18.17
CA ARG A 228 -0.29 10.49 -18.32
C ARG A 228 -0.05 9.07 -18.84
N PRO A 229 0.60 8.87 -20.00
CA PRO A 229 0.89 7.52 -20.47
C PRO A 229 1.88 6.78 -19.57
N ALA A 230 2.85 7.44 -18.95
CA ALA A 230 3.76 6.84 -18.00
C ALA A 230 3.01 6.27 -16.79
N ALA A 231 2.08 7.04 -16.22
CA ALA A 231 1.24 6.58 -15.11
C ALA A 231 0.33 5.40 -15.52
N LEU A 232 -0.23 5.39 -16.74
CA LEU A 232 -1.02 4.25 -17.23
C LEU A 232 -0.20 2.96 -17.31
N VAL A 233 1.02 3.03 -17.84
CA VAL A 233 1.93 1.87 -17.87
C VAL A 233 2.21 1.39 -16.45
N MET A 234 2.51 2.31 -15.55
CA MET A 234 2.75 1.96 -14.14
C MET A 234 1.51 1.37 -13.45
N CYS A 235 0.29 1.76 -13.83
CA CYS A 235 -0.94 1.18 -13.29
C CYS A 235 -1.05 -0.34 -13.59
N CYS A 236 -0.37 -0.86 -14.61
CA CYS A 236 -0.32 -2.29 -14.88
C CYS A 236 0.23 -3.10 -13.70
N VAL A 237 0.92 -2.48 -12.74
CA VAL A 237 1.37 -3.16 -11.53
C VAL A 237 0.22 -3.72 -10.70
N PHE A 238 -0.96 -3.11 -10.73
CA PHE A 238 -2.13 -3.65 -10.05
C PHE A 238 -2.63 -4.96 -10.67
N LEU A 239 -2.35 -5.18 -11.97
CA LEU A 239 -2.62 -6.46 -12.63
C LEU A 239 -1.75 -7.59 -12.05
N LEU A 240 -0.50 -7.29 -11.62
CA LEU A 240 0.33 -8.26 -10.93
C LEU A 240 -0.38 -8.79 -9.68
N GLY A 241 -1.00 -7.91 -8.89
CA GLY A 241 -1.80 -8.31 -7.74
C GLY A 241 -2.94 -9.27 -8.11
N LEU A 242 -3.66 -8.97 -9.19
CA LEU A 242 -4.75 -9.82 -9.69
C LEU A 242 -4.25 -11.17 -10.20
N ILE A 243 -3.10 -11.22 -10.90
CA ILE A 243 -2.48 -12.45 -11.42
C ILE A 243 -1.99 -13.34 -10.27
N VAL A 244 -1.47 -12.77 -9.20
CA VAL A 244 -0.97 -13.49 -8.03
C VAL A 244 -2.11 -14.02 -7.15
N LEU A 245 -3.26 -13.37 -7.17
CA LEU A 245 -4.38 -13.66 -6.28
C LEU A 245 -4.91 -15.11 -6.31
N PRO A 246 -4.96 -15.82 -7.44
CA PRO A 246 -5.35 -17.23 -7.46
C PRO A 246 -4.46 -18.13 -6.62
N PHE A 247 -3.19 -17.75 -6.43
CA PHE A 247 -2.21 -18.49 -5.62
C PHE A 247 -2.28 -18.16 -4.13
N ALA A 248 -2.98 -17.08 -3.77
CA ALA A 248 -3.17 -16.63 -2.40
C ALA A 248 -4.16 -17.55 -1.66
N PRO A 249 -3.84 -18.09 -0.46
CA PRO A 249 -4.80 -18.83 0.32
C PRO A 249 -5.94 -17.93 0.81
N GLU A 250 -7.18 -18.44 0.81
CA GLU A 250 -8.27 -17.75 1.51
C GLU A 250 -8.17 -18.04 3.00
N THR A 251 -8.18 -17.00 3.81
CA THR A 251 -8.00 -17.08 5.27
C THR A 251 -9.26 -16.78 6.07
N LYS A 252 -10.33 -16.30 5.40
CA LYS A 252 -11.60 -15.99 6.06
C LYS A 252 -12.15 -17.24 6.78
N ASP A 253 -12.61 -17.06 8.01
CA ASP A 253 -13.25 -18.08 8.85
C ASP A 253 -12.37 -19.34 9.09
N LYS A 254 -11.05 -19.24 8.81
CA LYS A 254 -10.10 -20.30 9.13
C LYS A 254 -9.37 -19.99 10.42
N PRO A 255 -9.07 -21.02 11.23
CA PRO A 255 -8.20 -20.83 12.39
C PRO A 255 -6.85 -20.30 11.91
N LEU A 256 -6.22 -19.46 12.74
CA LEU A 256 -4.86 -19.02 12.47
C LEU A 256 -3.94 -20.24 12.40
N PRO A 257 -2.96 -20.26 11.49
CA PRO A 257 -1.98 -21.33 11.42
C PRO A 257 -1.33 -21.49 12.80
N GLU A 258 -1.42 -22.71 13.34
CA GLU A 258 -0.76 -23.07 14.59
C GLU A 258 0.46 -23.93 14.28
N ASP A 259 1.40 -23.95 15.20
CA ASP A 259 2.54 -24.86 15.11
C ASP A 259 2.04 -26.27 15.34
N GLU A 260 2.12 -27.12 14.33
CA GLU A 260 1.83 -28.55 14.45
C GLU A 260 2.68 -29.25 15.55
N ARG A 261 3.76 -28.58 15.98
CA ARG A 261 4.65 -29.03 17.06
C ARG A 261 4.14 -28.71 18.49
N SER A 262 3.12 -27.87 18.63
CA SER A 262 2.60 -27.52 19.96
C SER A 262 1.67 -28.58 20.53
N PHE A 263 1.24 -29.56 19.71
CA PHE A 263 0.37 -30.66 20.11
C PHE A 263 1.07 -32.03 20.23
N ALA A 264 2.41 -32.05 20.06
CA ALA A 264 3.19 -33.28 20.14
C ALA A 264 3.85 -33.50 21.52
N HIS A 265 3.13 -33.14 22.60
CA HIS A 265 3.52 -33.49 23.98
C HIS A 265 2.30 -33.88 24.80
#